data_e5480e58d78213608b6d85e33fa076f9
#
_entry.id   e5480e58d78213608b6d85e33fa076f9
#
_cell.length_a   1.000
_cell.length_b   1.000
_cell.length_c   1.000
_cell.angle_alpha   90.00
_cell.angle_beta   90.00
_cell.angle_gamma   90.00
#
_symmetry.space_group_name_H-M   'P 1'
#
loop_
_entity.id
_entity.type
_entity.pdbx_description
1 polymer ?
#
loop_
_entity_poly.entity_id
_entity_poly.type
_entity_poly.pdbx_seq_one_letter_code
_entity_poly.pdbx_strand_id
1 'polypeptide(L)'
;MNLVQKQHKFAVMVSKLIIYADSIGLVISGGDWYRDARCNYGHPRSLHRLRLAFDINLFNAAGTYMVDKESHRPLGEYWERMGGTWGGHFDDPNHYSLEHDGMK
;
A
#
# COMPACT_ATOMS: atom_id res chain seq x y z
N MET A 1 1.42 -20.70 2.47
CA MET A 1 2.35 -19.63 2.91
C MET A 1 1.95 -19.19 4.30
N ASN A 2 2.83 -19.24 5.27
CA ASN A 2 2.52 -18.77 6.62
C ASN A 2 2.59 -17.24 6.71
N LEU A 3 2.22 -16.66 7.84
CA LEU A 3 2.16 -15.21 8.01
C LEU A 3 3.53 -14.55 7.79
N VAL A 4 4.60 -15.12 8.34
CA VAL A 4 5.95 -14.55 8.19
C VAL A 4 6.39 -14.56 6.72
N GLN A 5 6.13 -15.65 6.01
CA GLN A 5 6.44 -15.73 4.57
C GLN A 5 5.63 -14.70 3.77
N LYS A 6 4.37 -14.49 4.16
CA LYS A 6 3.52 -13.48 3.52
C LYS A 6 4.02 -12.06 3.82
N GLN A 7 4.45 -11.80 5.05
CA GLN A 7 5.04 -10.53 5.42
C GLN A 7 6.33 -10.26 4.63
N HIS A 8 7.15 -11.28 4.42
CA HIS A 8 8.36 -11.16 3.59
C HIS A 8 8.00 -10.83 2.14
N LYS A 9 7.05 -11.57 1.56
CA LYS A 9 6.58 -11.30 0.20
C LYS A 9 6.07 -9.86 0.09
N PHE A 10 5.31 -9.40 1.07
CA PHE A 10 4.78 -8.04 1.10
C PHE A 10 5.91 -7.01 1.10
N ALA A 11 6.94 -7.20 1.94
CA ALA A 11 8.08 -6.29 2.01
C ALA A 11 8.82 -6.22 0.68
N VAL A 12 9.01 -7.34 0.00
CA VAL A 12 9.63 -7.38 -1.33
C VAL A 12 8.77 -6.62 -2.34
N MET A 13 7.44 -6.81 -2.31
CA MET A 13 6.53 -6.10 -3.19
C MET A 13 6.57 -4.60 -2.97
N VAL A 14 6.61 -4.15 -1.70
CA VAL A 14 6.71 -2.72 -1.36
C VAL A 14 7.99 -2.13 -1.93
N SER A 15 9.12 -2.83 -1.79
CA SER A 15 10.39 -2.32 -2.33
C SER A 15 10.35 -2.16 -3.84
N LYS A 16 9.73 -3.10 -4.55
CA LYS A 16 9.57 -3.01 -6.01
C LYS A 16 8.64 -1.86 -6.40
N LEU A 17 7.57 -1.65 -5.65
CA LEU A 17 6.65 -0.55 -5.90
C LEU A 17 7.32 0.81 -5.72
N ILE A 18 8.14 0.96 -4.69
CA ILE A 18 8.89 2.20 -4.43
C ILE A 18 9.85 2.49 -5.58
N ILE A 19 10.58 1.47 -6.03
CA ILE A 19 11.52 1.62 -7.16
C ILE A 19 10.76 2.00 -8.43
N TYR A 20 9.61 1.36 -8.68
CA TYR A 20 8.79 1.69 -9.84
C TYR A 20 8.29 3.13 -9.80
N ALA A 21 7.78 3.58 -8.65
CA ALA A 21 7.32 4.96 -8.48
C ALA A 21 8.44 5.96 -8.81
N ASP A 22 9.63 5.72 -8.31
CA ASP A 22 10.80 6.55 -8.60
C ASP A 22 11.10 6.57 -10.09
N SER A 23 11.03 5.41 -10.75
CA SER A 23 11.34 5.26 -12.17
C SER A 23 10.40 6.05 -13.09
N ILE A 24 9.16 6.31 -12.65
CA ILE A 24 8.17 7.08 -13.44
C ILE A 24 8.01 8.52 -12.95
N GLY A 25 8.94 8.99 -12.12
CA GLY A 25 9.02 10.39 -11.70
C GLY A 25 8.07 10.78 -10.57
N LEU A 26 7.51 9.81 -9.86
CA LEU A 26 6.66 10.08 -8.70
C LEU A 26 7.49 10.16 -7.44
N VAL A 27 7.05 11.02 -6.51
CA VAL A 27 7.69 11.17 -5.20
C VAL A 27 6.72 10.60 -4.17
N ILE A 28 7.23 9.72 -3.29
CA ILE A 28 6.39 9.10 -2.28
C ILE A 28 6.98 9.24 -0.89
N SER A 29 6.11 9.23 0.11
CA SER A 29 6.50 9.02 1.50
C SER A 29 5.59 7.96 2.11
N GLY A 30 6.07 7.27 3.14
CA GLY A 30 5.29 6.25 3.81
C GLY A 30 4.29 6.88 4.77
N GLY A 31 3.04 6.40 4.68
CA GLY A 31 2.03 6.62 5.71
C GLY A 31 2.07 5.46 6.71
N ASP A 32 0.88 4.95 7.07
CA ASP A 32 0.79 3.79 7.97
C ASP A 32 1.29 2.52 7.28
N TRP A 33 2.31 1.88 7.84
CA TRP A 33 2.73 0.53 7.46
C TRP A 33 2.27 -0.48 8.50
N TYR A 34 2.57 -0.21 9.77
CA TYR A 34 2.13 -1.04 10.88
C TYR A 34 1.21 -0.22 11.79
N ARG A 35 0.10 -0.82 12.21
CA ARG A 35 -0.82 -0.20 13.18
C ARG A 35 -0.85 -1.05 14.42
N ASP A 36 -0.45 -0.46 15.56
CA ASP A 36 -0.45 -1.13 16.85
C ASP A 36 -1.88 -1.53 17.23
N ALA A 37 -2.03 -2.67 17.91
CA ALA A 37 -3.34 -3.16 18.36
C ALA A 37 -4.02 -2.20 19.36
N ARG A 38 -3.25 -1.32 20.02
CA ARG A 38 -3.77 -0.30 20.94
C ARG A 38 -4.27 0.94 20.22
N CYS A 39 -4.01 1.05 18.92
CA CYS A 39 -4.48 2.18 18.12
C CYS A 39 -6.00 2.18 18.06
N ASN A 40 -6.63 3.33 18.29
CA ASN A 40 -8.09 3.45 18.33
C ASN A 40 -8.71 3.89 17.01
N TYR A 41 -7.93 3.99 15.93
CA TYR A 41 -8.44 4.25 14.60
C TYR A 41 -8.20 3.05 13.69
N GLY A 42 -8.97 2.99 12.60
CA GLY A 42 -8.88 1.90 11.64
C GLY A 42 -9.65 0.66 12.10
N HIS A 43 -9.77 -0.31 11.21
CA HIS A 43 -10.49 -1.56 11.48
C HIS A 43 -9.69 -2.46 12.43
N PRO A 44 -10.32 -3.10 13.45
CA PRO A 44 -9.60 -4.00 14.37
C PRO A 44 -8.91 -5.17 13.69
N ARG A 45 -9.41 -5.60 12.51
CA ARG A 45 -8.83 -6.67 11.71
C ARG A 45 -8.00 -6.15 10.53
N SER A 46 -7.63 -4.87 10.57
CA SER A 46 -6.85 -4.24 9.49
C SER A 46 -5.55 -4.99 9.23
N LEU A 47 -5.21 -5.12 7.94
CA LEU A 47 -3.95 -5.72 7.50
C LEU A 47 -2.73 -4.90 7.92
N HIS A 48 -2.88 -3.61 8.27
CA HIS A 48 -1.81 -2.81 8.88
C HIS A 48 -1.32 -3.44 10.19
N ARG A 49 -2.21 -4.06 10.97
CA ARG A 49 -1.85 -4.73 12.24
C ARG A 49 -1.05 -6.00 12.01
N LEU A 50 -1.11 -6.56 10.80
CA LEU A 50 -0.39 -7.77 10.40
C LEU A 50 0.85 -7.47 9.55
N ARG A 51 1.19 -6.19 9.35
CA ARG A 51 2.26 -5.74 8.45
C ARG A 51 2.04 -6.23 7.02
N LEU A 52 0.78 -6.23 6.57
CA LEU A 52 0.37 -6.64 5.22
C LEU A 52 -0.35 -5.51 4.47
N ALA A 53 -0.25 -4.29 4.96
CA ALA A 53 -0.78 -3.11 4.28
C ALA A 53 0.17 -1.93 4.46
N PHE A 54 0.19 -1.06 3.45
CA PHE A 54 1.05 0.12 3.42
C PHE A 54 0.29 1.25 2.75
N ASP A 55 0.19 2.40 3.45
CA ASP A 55 -0.39 3.60 2.88
C ASP A 55 0.74 4.45 2.29
N ILE A 56 0.53 4.91 1.06
CA ILE A 56 1.50 5.75 0.35
C ILE A 56 0.96 7.17 0.26
N ASN A 57 1.77 8.13 0.70
CA ASN A 57 1.55 9.54 0.41
C ASN A 57 2.25 9.86 -0.90
N LEU A 58 1.49 10.31 -1.89
CA LEU A 58 1.96 10.50 -3.26
C LEU A 58 2.06 11.97 -3.61
N PHE A 59 3.18 12.35 -4.23
CA PHE A 59 3.43 13.71 -4.68
C PHE A 59 3.90 13.69 -6.13
N ASN A 60 3.55 14.72 -6.91
CA ASN A 60 4.12 14.87 -8.24
C ASN A 60 5.54 15.46 -8.16
N ALA A 61 6.21 15.58 -9.30
CA ALA A 61 7.57 16.11 -9.36
C ALA A 61 7.69 17.55 -8.84
N ALA A 62 6.59 18.32 -8.87
CA ALA A 62 6.54 19.68 -8.33
C ALA A 62 6.29 19.72 -6.81
N GLY A 63 6.11 18.56 -6.17
CA GLY A 63 5.85 18.47 -4.75
C GLY A 63 4.39 18.62 -4.35
N THR A 64 3.46 18.58 -5.29
CA THR A 64 2.03 18.66 -5.00
C THR A 64 1.51 17.31 -4.49
N TYR A 65 0.86 17.34 -3.33
CA TYR A 65 0.23 16.16 -2.74
C TYR A 65 -0.98 15.71 -3.56
N MET A 66 -1.01 14.42 -3.92
CA MET A 66 -2.04 13.86 -4.78
C MET A 66 -2.79 12.75 -4.04
N VAL A 67 -4.11 12.92 -3.88
CA VAL A 67 -4.94 11.97 -3.13
C VAL A 67 -5.95 11.23 -3.99
N ASP A 68 -6.10 11.62 -5.26
CA ASP A 68 -7.12 11.08 -6.14
C ASP A 68 -6.73 9.70 -6.68
N LYS A 69 -7.76 8.94 -7.05
CA LYS A 69 -7.61 7.58 -7.58
C LYS A 69 -6.73 7.55 -8.84
N GLU A 70 -6.95 8.51 -9.76
CA GLU A 70 -6.22 8.50 -11.03
C GLU A 70 -4.72 8.74 -10.87
N SER A 71 -4.33 9.57 -9.90
CA SER A 71 -2.91 9.80 -9.61
C SER A 71 -2.24 8.55 -9.06
N HIS A 72 -2.95 7.75 -8.28
CA HIS A 72 -2.44 6.49 -7.73
C HIS A 72 -2.54 5.31 -8.71
N ARG A 73 -3.32 5.44 -9.79
CA ARG A 73 -3.60 4.31 -10.69
C ARG A 73 -2.35 3.61 -11.23
N PRO A 74 -1.28 4.30 -11.68
CA PRO A 74 -0.09 3.60 -12.16
C PRO A 74 0.51 2.69 -11.09
N LEU A 75 0.53 3.14 -9.84
CA LEU A 75 1.05 2.35 -8.72
C LEU A 75 0.09 1.22 -8.36
N GLY A 76 -1.22 1.50 -8.35
CA GLY A 76 -2.24 0.50 -8.06
C GLY A 76 -2.21 -0.65 -9.05
N GLU A 77 -2.11 -0.34 -10.34
CA GLU A 77 -2.04 -1.37 -11.38
C GLU A 77 -0.75 -2.18 -11.29
N TYR A 78 0.38 -1.54 -11.02
CA TYR A 78 1.65 -2.24 -10.82
C TYR A 78 1.56 -3.19 -9.62
N TRP A 79 0.97 -2.72 -8.51
CA TRP A 79 0.77 -3.52 -7.30
C TRP A 79 -0.08 -4.76 -7.57
N GLU A 80 -1.19 -4.58 -8.31
CA GLU A 80 -2.08 -5.69 -8.63
C GLU A 80 -1.44 -6.70 -9.57
N ARG A 81 -0.57 -6.25 -10.47
CA ARG A 81 0.20 -7.17 -11.31
C ARG A 81 1.15 -8.04 -10.50
N MET A 82 1.58 -7.58 -9.33
CA MET A 82 2.39 -8.38 -8.42
C MET A 82 1.57 -9.31 -7.52
N GLY A 83 0.24 -9.25 -7.61
CA GLY A 83 -0.66 -10.08 -6.80
C GLY A 83 -1.22 -9.40 -5.57
N GLY A 84 -1.03 -8.10 -5.41
CA GLY A 84 -1.57 -7.33 -4.30
C GLY A 84 -2.99 -6.83 -4.53
N THR A 85 -3.56 -6.22 -3.50
CA THR A 85 -4.84 -5.52 -3.55
C THR A 85 -4.60 -4.02 -3.43
N TRP A 86 -5.15 -3.26 -4.38
CA TRP A 86 -5.09 -1.80 -4.34
C TRP A 86 -6.43 -1.24 -3.87
N GLY A 87 -6.38 -0.30 -2.92
CA GLY A 87 -7.57 0.28 -2.32
C GLY A 87 -8.37 1.21 -3.24
N GLY A 88 -7.89 1.49 -4.45
CA GLY A 88 -8.63 2.30 -5.41
C GLY A 88 -9.99 1.71 -5.81
N HIS A 89 -10.19 0.41 -5.60
CA HIS A 89 -11.46 -0.26 -5.88
C HIS A 89 -12.48 -0.09 -4.76
N PHE A 90 -12.10 0.45 -3.60
CA PHE A 90 -12.99 0.69 -2.46
C PHE A 90 -12.75 2.06 -1.80
N ASP A 91 -12.54 3.07 -2.64
CA ASP A 91 -12.41 4.49 -2.24
C ASP A 91 -11.26 4.78 -1.27
N ASP A 92 -10.18 4.01 -1.36
CA ASP A 92 -8.99 4.19 -0.53
C ASP A 92 -7.72 4.09 -1.39
N PRO A 93 -7.51 5.01 -2.33
CA PRO A 93 -6.48 4.86 -3.37
C PRO A 93 -5.04 4.84 -2.86
N ASN A 94 -4.76 5.32 -1.65
CA ASN A 94 -3.42 5.27 -1.08
C ASN A 94 -3.13 3.94 -0.34
N HIS A 95 -4.08 3.01 -0.32
CA HIS A 95 -3.97 1.73 0.39
C HIS A 95 -3.46 0.63 -0.54
N TYR A 96 -2.40 -0.05 -0.12
CA TYR A 96 -1.77 -1.16 -0.84
C TYR A 96 -1.59 -2.32 0.13
N SER A 97 -2.17 -3.46 -0.17
CA SER A 97 -2.20 -4.58 0.78
C SER A 97 -1.99 -5.92 0.10
N LEU A 98 -1.74 -6.95 0.91
CA LEU A 98 -1.73 -8.34 0.50
C LEU A 98 -2.81 -9.06 1.30
N GLU A 99 -3.80 -9.64 0.60
CA GLU A 99 -4.94 -10.28 1.23
C GLU A 99 -4.52 -11.37 2.21
N HIS A 100 -5.20 -11.42 3.36
CA HIS A 100 -4.99 -12.43 4.38
C HIS A 100 -6.34 -12.78 5.02
N ASP A 101 -6.69 -14.07 5.00
CA ASP A 101 -7.94 -14.60 5.58
C ASP A 101 -9.17 -13.80 5.14
N GLY A 102 -9.23 -13.46 3.86
CA GLY A 102 -10.35 -12.72 3.28
C GLY A 102 -10.33 -11.21 3.52
N MET A 103 -9.41 -10.68 4.31
CA MET A 103 -9.25 -9.25 4.53
C MET A 103 -8.34 -8.64 3.46
N LYS A 104 -8.76 -7.53 2.90
CA LYS A 104 -8.00 -6.81 1.86
C LYS A 104 -7.55 -5.44 2.28
#